data_92bec622c44718ef1ce19c3519b62e3a
#
_entry.id   92bec622c44718ef1ce19c3519b62e3a
#
_cell.length_a   1.000
_cell.length_b   1.000
_cell.length_c   1.000
_cell.angle_alpha   90.00
_cell.angle_beta   90.00
_cell.angle_gamma   90.00
#
_symmetry.space_group_name_H-M   'P 1'
#
loop_
_entity.id
_entity.type
_entity.pdbx_description
1 polymer ?
#
loop_
_entity_poly.entity_id
_entity_poly.type
_entity_poly.pdbx_seq_one_letter_code
_entity_poly.pdbx_strand_id
1 'polypeptide(L)'
;MLDHVFITVSDIDRSIAFYEAALAPLDIVHAVDYDGKDGPPGHPDLKGFGANGRVFFWLRQGAVDGRAAHVGFVAVGIPEVDAAYAAAMAAGAKDIHPPGAQRHYDPRYYAAQVRDPDGYSLEFVYKDWQH
;
A
#
# COMPACT_ATOMS: atom_id res chain seq x y z
N MET A 1 6.12 -13.14 11.48
CA MET A 1 5.34 -11.92 11.20
C MET A 1 6.26 -10.85 10.63
N LEU A 2 5.83 -10.20 9.58
CA LEU A 2 6.58 -9.08 9.01
C LEU A 2 6.43 -7.86 9.91
N ASP A 3 7.54 -7.19 10.24
CA ASP A 3 7.51 -5.95 11.04
C ASP A 3 7.20 -4.75 10.16
N HIS A 4 7.99 -4.57 9.12
CA HIS A 4 7.80 -3.46 8.19
C HIS A 4 8.40 -3.76 6.83
N VAL A 5 8.00 -2.98 5.85
CA VAL A 5 8.58 -2.95 4.50
C VAL A 5 8.67 -1.50 4.07
N PHE A 6 9.65 -1.18 3.24
CA PHE A 6 9.65 0.11 2.55
C PHE A 6 9.88 -0.07 1.05
N ILE A 7 9.30 0.87 0.29
CA ILE A 7 9.49 0.95 -1.16
C ILE A 7 10.09 2.30 -1.51
N THR A 8 10.82 2.32 -2.62
CA THR A 8 11.37 3.54 -3.17
C THR A 8 10.40 4.12 -4.20
N VAL A 9 10.10 5.42 -4.07
CA VAL A 9 9.17 6.12 -4.96
C VAL A 9 9.88 7.28 -5.66
N SER A 10 9.44 7.62 -6.86
CA SER A 10 10.12 8.64 -7.67
C SER A 10 9.72 10.07 -7.28
N ASP A 11 8.54 10.26 -6.71
CA ASP A 11 8.00 11.55 -6.27
C ASP A 11 7.28 11.34 -4.94
N ILE A 12 7.94 11.70 -3.84
CA ILE A 12 7.45 11.41 -2.49
C ILE A 12 6.12 12.10 -2.20
N ASP A 13 5.93 13.34 -2.65
CA ASP A 13 4.70 14.08 -2.37
C ASP A 13 3.51 13.46 -3.11
N ARG A 14 3.71 13.08 -4.37
CA ARG A 14 2.70 12.37 -5.16
C ARG A 14 2.34 11.04 -4.52
N SER A 15 3.33 10.28 -4.08
CA SER A 15 3.11 8.97 -3.48
C SER A 15 2.43 9.07 -2.11
N ILE A 16 2.77 10.06 -1.29
CA ILE A 16 2.05 10.31 -0.02
C ILE A 16 0.56 10.55 -0.31
N ALA A 17 0.24 11.46 -1.23
CA ALA A 17 -1.15 11.75 -1.58
C ALA A 17 -1.90 10.52 -2.09
N PHE A 18 -1.24 9.73 -2.93
CA PHE A 18 -1.81 8.49 -3.45
C PHE A 18 -2.12 7.49 -2.33
N TYR A 19 -1.13 7.17 -1.48
CA TYR A 19 -1.30 6.18 -0.42
C TYR A 19 -2.24 6.65 0.69
N GLU A 20 -2.26 7.94 1.02
CA GLU A 20 -3.26 8.49 1.93
C GLU A 20 -4.68 8.21 1.43
N ALA A 21 -4.94 8.44 0.15
CA ALA A 21 -6.25 8.19 -0.44
C ALA A 21 -6.59 6.70 -0.54
N ALA A 22 -5.67 5.91 -1.09
CA ALA A 22 -5.90 4.50 -1.38
C ALA A 22 -6.03 3.64 -0.12
N LEU A 23 -5.26 3.97 0.93
CA LEU A 23 -5.21 3.18 2.16
C LEU A 23 -6.18 3.64 3.25
N ALA A 24 -6.76 4.84 3.13
CA ALA A 24 -7.72 5.33 4.10
C ALA A 24 -8.90 4.38 4.35
N PRO A 25 -9.50 3.74 3.33
CA PRO A 25 -10.58 2.77 3.56
C PRO A 25 -10.15 1.53 4.35
N LEU A 26 -8.85 1.27 4.47
CA LEU A 26 -8.29 0.17 5.25
C LEU A 26 -7.86 0.62 6.65
N ASP A 27 -8.17 1.87 7.04
CA ASP A 27 -7.72 2.50 8.30
C ASP A 27 -6.20 2.58 8.43
N ILE A 28 -5.49 2.60 7.31
CA ILE A 28 -4.06 2.82 7.26
C ILE A 28 -3.82 4.30 6.90
N VAL A 29 -3.08 4.99 7.75
CA VAL A 29 -2.86 6.43 7.63
C VAL A 29 -1.38 6.78 7.59
N HIS A 30 -1.05 7.93 7.02
CA HIS A 30 0.27 8.52 7.12
C HIS A 30 0.48 8.95 8.57
N ALA A 31 1.30 8.23 9.30
CA ALA A 31 1.38 8.34 10.76
C ALA A 31 2.64 9.05 11.24
N VAL A 32 3.77 8.91 10.54
CA VAL A 32 5.03 9.44 11.04
C VAL A 32 5.99 9.77 9.90
N ASP A 33 6.79 10.81 10.11
CA ASP A 33 7.93 11.17 9.28
C ASP A 33 9.22 10.93 10.07
N TYR A 34 10.17 10.27 9.43
CA TYR A 34 11.52 10.09 9.98
C TYR A 34 12.50 10.95 9.19
N ASP A 35 13.21 11.84 9.87
CA ASP A 35 14.26 12.65 9.27
C ASP A 35 15.55 11.82 9.17
N GLY A 36 16.09 11.69 7.98
CA GLY A 36 17.33 10.92 7.75
C GLY A 36 18.53 11.44 8.54
N LYS A 37 18.51 12.69 8.97
CA LYS A 37 19.55 13.27 9.84
C LYS A 37 19.64 12.61 11.21
N ASP A 38 18.55 12.01 11.67
CA ASP A 38 18.50 11.32 12.96
C ASP A 38 19.04 9.88 12.87
N GLY A 39 19.36 9.42 11.67
CA GLY A 39 19.91 8.09 11.40
C GLY A 39 21.41 8.13 11.10
N PRO A 40 21.95 6.98 10.66
CA PRO A 40 23.35 6.90 10.22
C PRO A 40 23.62 7.80 9.01
N PRO A 41 24.89 8.16 8.74
CA PRO A 41 25.23 8.94 7.55
C PRO A 41 24.67 8.31 6.27
N GLY A 42 24.00 9.12 5.44
CA GLY A 42 23.38 8.67 4.20
C GLY A 42 21.99 8.03 4.36
N HIS A 43 21.44 8.01 5.58
CA HIS A 43 20.09 7.51 5.83
C HIS A 43 19.04 8.41 5.13
N PRO A 44 18.11 7.85 4.36
CA PRO A 44 17.07 8.64 3.71
C PRO A 44 16.01 9.12 4.69
N ASP A 45 15.28 10.16 4.29
CA ASP A 45 14.01 10.50 4.92
C ASP A 45 12.98 9.41 4.63
N LEU A 46 12.16 9.08 5.60
CA LEU A 46 11.13 8.04 5.48
C LEU A 46 9.76 8.62 5.83
N LYS A 47 8.75 8.19 5.08
CA LYS A 47 7.34 8.51 5.32
C LYS A 47 6.62 7.23 5.67
N GLY A 48 6.10 7.16 6.90
CA GLY A 48 5.55 5.94 7.47
C GLY A 48 4.03 5.92 7.51
N PHE A 49 3.48 4.80 7.07
CA PHE A 49 2.04 4.50 7.08
C PHE A 49 1.79 3.34 8.02
N GLY A 50 0.67 3.42 8.74
CA GLY A 50 0.32 2.37 9.69
C GLY A 50 -1.08 2.48 10.21
N ALA A 51 -1.39 1.57 11.13
CA ALA A 51 -2.68 1.45 11.80
C ALA A 51 -2.48 0.93 13.22
N ASN A 52 -3.42 1.29 14.11
CA ASN A 52 -3.46 0.78 15.48
C ASN A 52 -2.13 0.99 16.25
N GLY A 53 -1.51 2.16 16.05
CA GLY A 53 -0.27 2.52 16.73
C GLY A 53 0.98 1.83 16.22
N ARG A 54 0.87 1.11 15.10
CA ARG A 54 1.98 0.40 14.49
C ARG A 54 2.22 0.91 13.08
N VAL A 55 3.46 1.31 12.76
CA VAL A 55 3.87 1.74 11.42
C VAL A 55 4.60 0.60 10.75
N PHE A 56 4.15 0.22 9.56
CA PHE A 56 4.66 -0.98 8.89
C PHE A 56 4.96 -0.80 7.40
N PHE A 57 4.57 0.32 6.81
CA PHE A 57 4.79 0.58 5.39
C PHE A 57 5.43 1.95 5.22
N TRP A 58 6.63 1.98 4.62
CA TRP A 58 7.45 3.18 4.54
C TRP A 58 7.76 3.54 3.10
N LEU A 59 7.75 4.83 2.82
CA LEU A 59 8.16 5.38 1.52
C LEU A 59 9.47 6.12 1.67
N ARG A 60 10.37 5.95 0.71
CA ARG A 60 11.55 6.78 0.52
C ARG A 60 11.64 7.21 -0.94
N GLN A 61 12.16 8.41 -1.19
CA GLN A 61 12.36 8.88 -2.56
C GLN A 61 13.65 8.34 -3.15
N GLY A 62 13.63 7.97 -4.42
CA GLY A 62 14.80 7.47 -5.12
C GLY A 62 14.49 6.88 -6.49
N ALA A 63 15.45 6.15 -7.03
CA ALA A 63 15.28 5.46 -8.31
C ALA A 63 14.32 4.27 -8.16
N VAL A 64 13.43 4.09 -9.13
CA VAL A 64 12.31 3.15 -9.06
C VAL A 64 12.45 2.03 -10.08
N ASP A 65 12.13 0.81 -9.65
CA ASP A 65 11.76 -0.29 -10.55
C ASP A 65 10.38 -0.79 -10.13
N GLY A 66 9.33 -0.36 -10.85
CA GLY A 66 7.94 -0.69 -10.53
C GLY A 66 7.60 -2.18 -10.63
N ARG A 67 8.51 -3.02 -11.15
CA ARG A 67 8.34 -4.48 -11.17
C ARG A 67 9.02 -5.16 -9.97
N ALA A 68 9.71 -4.39 -9.14
CA ALA A 68 10.51 -4.94 -8.05
C ALA A 68 9.69 -5.37 -6.84
N ALA A 69 8.42 -4.93 -6.73
CA ALA A 69 7.63 -5.21 -5.54
C ALA A 69 6.15 -5.47 -5.87
N HIS A 70 5.56 -6.31 -5.04
CA HIS A 70 4.12 -6.52 -4.93
C HIS A 70 3.78 -6.45 -3.45
N VAL A 71 2.84 -5.58 -3.07
CA VAL A 71 2.49 -5.35 -1.67
C VAL A 71 1.00 -5.61 -1.48
N GLY A 72 0.66 -6.57 -0.61
CA GLY A 72 -0.72 -6.87 -0.24
C GLY A 72 -1.09 -6.20 1.08
N PHE A 73 -2.23 -5.52 1.08
CA PHE A 73 -2.82 -4.90 2.25
C PHE A 73 -4.09 -5.63 2.65
N VAL A 74 -4.21 -5.96 3.93
CA VAL A 74 -5.38 -6.64 4.48
C VAL A 74 -6.54 -5.67 4.59
N ALA A 75 -7.71 -6.10 4.09
CA ALA A 75 -9.00 -5.45 4.33
C ALA A 75 -9.81 -6.27 5.34
N VAL A 76 -10.63 -5.59 6.15
CA VAL A 76 -11.46 -6.26 7.15
C VAL A 76 -12.72 -6.88 6.56
N GLY A 77 -13.03 -6.57 5.30
CA GLY A 77 -14.21 -7.09 4.61
C GLY A 77 -14.21 -6.75 3.13
N ILE A 78 -15.16 -7.31 2.41
CA ILE A 78 -15.37 -7.04 0.97
C ILE A 78 -15.62 -5.54 0.71
N PRO A 79 -16.46 -4.82 1.48
CA PRO A 79 -16.69 -3.39 1.23
C PRO A 79 -15.41 -2.56 1.27
N GLU A 80 -14.47 -2.89 2.16
CA GLU A 80 -13.21 -2.18 2.28
C GLU A 80 -12.27 -2.45 1.11
N VAL A 81 -12.28 -3.66 0.54
CA VAL A 81 -11.57 -3.95 -0.72
C VAL A 81 -12.11 -3.07 -1.85
N ASP A 82 -13.44 -3.05 -2.01
CA ASP A 82 -14.09 -2.24 -3.05
C ASP A 82 -13.78 -0.76 -2.87
N ALA A 83 -13.84 -0.26 -1.64
CA ALA A 83 -13.57 1.14 -1.33
C ALA A 83 -12.10 1.52 -1.58
N ALA A 84 -11.16 0.67 -1.19
CA ALA A 84 -9.73 0.91 -1.43
C ALA A 84 -9.42 0.93 -2.92
N TYR A 85 -9.99 0.00 -3.69
CA TYR A 85 -9.82 0.00 -5.15
C TYR A 85 -10.37 1.31 -5.76
N ALA A 86 -11.59 1.70 -5.41
CA ALA A 86 -12.19 2.92 -5.94
C ALA A 86 -11.36 4.17 -5.59
N ALA A 87 -10.88 4.26 -4.34
CA ALA A 87 -10.05 5.37 -3.89
C ALA A 87 -8.70 5.41 -4.62
N ALA A 88 -8.07 4.24 -4.81
CA ALA A 88 -6.81 4.13 -5.55
C ALA A 88 -6.98 4.58 -7.00
N MET A 89 -8.03 4.13 -7.68
CA MET A 89 -8.31 4.52 -9.07
C MET A 89 -8.57 6.02 -9.17
N ALA A 90 -9.32 6.61 -8.24
CA ALA A 90 -9.55 8.05 -8.19
C ALA A 90 -8.26 8.85 -7.93
N ALA A 91 -7.30 8.26 -7.24
CA ALA A 91 -6.00 8.86 -6.94
C ALA A 91 -4.93 8.61 -8.02
N GLY A 92 -5.30 8.00 -9.15
CA GLY A 92 -4.42 7.84 -10.30
C GLY A 92 -3.80 6.46 -10.50
N ALA A 93 -4.24 5.45 -9.76
CA ALA A 93 -3.80 4.08 -9.98
C ALA A 93 -4.24 3.56 -11.35
N LYS A 94 -3.53 2.55 -11.83
CA LYS A 94 -3.92 1.79 -13.02
C LYS A 94 -4.45 0.43 -12.60
N ASP A 95 -5.52 -0.01 -13.25
CA ASP A 95 -6.12 -1.31 -12.96
C ASP A 95 -5.20 -2.46 -13.39
N ILE A 96 -5.06 -3.47 -12.50
CA ILE A 96 -4.58 -4.80 -12.86
C ILE A 96 -5.78 -5.72 -12.95
N HIS A 97 -6.58 -5.81 -11.89
CA HIS A 97 -7.91 -6.41 -11.96
C HIS A 97 -8.85 -5.76 -10.91
N PRO A 98 -10.13 -5.55 -11.27
CA PRO A 98 -11.11 -5.00 -10.34
C PRO A 98 -11.44 -5.97 -9.20
N PRO A 99 -12.12 -5.48 -8.14
CA PRO A 99 -12.52 -6.33 -7.03
C PRO A 99 -13.34 -7.54 -7.46
N GLY A 100 -12.99 -8.69 -6.93
CA GLY A 100 -13.70 -9.93 -7.21
C GLY A 100 -13.12 -11.12 -6.47
N ALA A 101 -13.89 -12.21 -6.45
CA ALA A 101 -13.44 -13.46 -5.87
C ALA A 101 -12.33 -14.07 -6.74
N GLN A 102 -11.23 -14.44 -6.12
CA GLN A 102 -10.07 -15.06 -6.77
C GLN A 102 -10.12 -16.57 -6.54
N ARG A 103 -11.05 -17.23 -7.22
CA ARG A 103 -11.39 -18.64 -6.98
C ARG A 103 -10.25 -19.62 -7.25
N HIS A 104 -9.29 -19.22 -8.07
CA HIS A 104 -8.09 -20.03 -8.35
C HIS A 104 -7.17 -20.13 -7.12
N TYR A 105 -7.27 -19.19 -6.16
CA TYR A 105 -6.59 -19.30 -4.88
C TYR A 105 -7.50 -20.02 -3.85
N ASP A 106 -8.71 -19.48 -3.65
CA ASP A 106 -9.70 -20.02 -2.72
C ASP A 106 -11.05 -19.31 -2.99
N PRO A 107 -12.19 -20.00 -2.87
CA PRO A 107 -13.51 -19.35 -3.07
C PRO A 107 -13.77 -18.16 -2.15
N ARG A 108 -13.08 -18.11 -1.00
CA ARG A 108 -13.22 -17.03 -0.01
C ARG A 108 -12.19 -15.91 -0.16
N TYR A 109 -11.31 -16.02 -1.14
CA TYR A 109 -10.29 -15.01 -1.43
C TYR A 109 -10.91 -13.91 -2.29
N TYR A 110 -11.08 -12.71 -1.72
CA TYR A 110 -11.64 -11.57 -2.43
C TYR A 110 -10.59 -10.46 -2.49
N ALA A 111 -10.26 -9.99 -3.68
CA ALA A 111 -9.18 -9.03 -3.84
C ALA A 111 -9.34 -8.14 -5.07
N ALA A 112 -8.63 -7.02 -5.05
CA ALA A 112 -8.40 -6.16 -6.19
C ALA A 112 -6.91 -5.87 -6.30
N GLN A 113 -6.42 -5.65 -7.52
CA GLN A 113 -5.02 -5.28 -7.76
C GLN A 113 -4.93 -4.06 -8.65
N VAL A 114 -4.03 -3.16 -8.27
CA VAL A 114 -3.75 -1.93 -9.03
C VAL A 114 -2.24 -1.70 -9.12
N ARG A 115 -1.84 -0.80 -10.02
CA ARG A 115 -0.49 -0.25 -10.02
C ARG A 115 -0.51 1.15 -9.41
N ASP A 116 0.44 1.43 -8.53
CA ASP A 116 0.63 2.76 -7.97
C ASP A 116 1.24 3.72 -9.02
N PRO A 117 1.44 5.01 -8.70
CA PRO A 117 2.00 5.97 -9.66
C PRO A 117 3.39 5.60 -10.22
N ASP A 118 4.17 4.79 -9.52
CA ASP A 118 5.48 4.31 -9.95
C ASP A 118 5.43 2.94 -10.63
N GLY A 119 4.25 2.33 -10.72
CA GLY A 119 4.04 1.03 -11.35
C GLY A 119 4.15 -0.17 -10.41
N TYR A 120 4.30 0.04 -9.10
CA TYR A 120 4.28 -1.06 -8.13
C TYR A 120 2.92 -1.73 -8.09
N SER A 121 2.92 -3.06 -8.05
CA SER A 121 1.71 -3.85 -7.90
C SER A 121 1.24 -3.82 -6.44
N LEU A 122 -0.01 -3.42 -6.26
CA LEU A 122 -0.66 -3.40 -4.94
C LEU A 122 -1.87 -4.32 -4.99
N GLU A 123 -2.12 -4.99 -3.88
CA GLU A 123 -3.30 -5.82 -3.71
C GLU A 123 -4.04 -5.40 -2.44
N PHE A 124 -5.36 -5.27 -2.53
CA PHE A 124 -6.25 -5.11 -1.37
C PHE A 124 -7.01 -6.41 -1.23
N VAL A 125 -6.86 -7.11 -0.10
CA VAL A 125 -7.30 -8.48 0.03
C VAL A 125 -8.09 -8.74 1.31
N TYR A 126 -9.21 -9.42 1.17
CA TYR A 126 -9.99 -9.96 2.27
C TYR A 126 -10.01 -11.50 2.18
N LYS A 127 -9.58 -12.13 3.25
CA LYS A 127 -9.67 -13.58 3.47
C LYS A 127 -10.13 -13.78 4.90
N ASP A 128 -11.20 -14.52 5.10
CA ASP A 128 -11.78 -14.67 6.42
C ASP A 128 -11.01 -15.63 7.35
N TRP A 129 -10.01 -16.34 6.81
CA TRP A 129 -9.28 -17.36 7.59
C TRP A 129 -7.86 -16.95 8.01
N GLN A 130 -7.36 -15.80 7.59
CA GLN A 130 -5.96 -15.40 7.83
C GLN A 130 -5.79 -14.08 8.57
N HIS A 131 -6.87 -13.55 9.09
CA HIS A 131 -6.81 -12.21 9.70
C HIS A 131 -7.14 -12.23 11.19
#